data_bf96453fcd880a705565aa83f6c7b4d6
#
_entry.id   bf96453fcd880a705565aa83f6c7b4d6
#
_cell.length_a   1.000
_cell.length_b   1.000
_cell.length_c   1.000
_cell.angle_alpha   90.00
_cell.angle_beta   90.00
_cell.angle_gamma   90.00
#
_symmetry.space_group_name_H-M   'P 1'
#
loop_
_entity.id
_entity.type
_entity.pdbx_description
1 polymer ?
#
loop_
_entity_poly.entity_id
_entity_poly.type
_entity_poly.pdbx_seq_one_letter_code
_entity_poly.pdbx_strand_id
1 'polypeptide(L)'
;SWVSKLHGSKPGIPANVSLMYPTGNRTWGEAGTGGFIGNSHAPMGLVDKDPNARAKSMTLQGMSLDRLMDREALRASMDRLKARIDTTGQMEGLDTYNQQALEILADGNLAAALDVSQEHPSVVERYGINDPKYQRDGAPKMIRNFLVARRLVEAGARVVSLNYSRWDWHGGDGLNFPRSREEFPLLDQGLSALITDLHERGLQNDVSIVMWGEFGRTPKINKMNSRDHWPKANFAFVAGGGMNLGQVIGATDKHGNEPIERPVRFQEVFATLYHNLGIDLSSATVEDASGRPHFLVDPGIKPIRELVG
;
A
#
# COMPACT_ATOMS: atom_id res chain seq x y z
N SER A 1 -5.71 -6.22 -2.88
CA SER A 1 -6.99 -6.89 -3.19
C SER A 1 -7.03 -8.35 -2.71
N TRP A 2 -6.02 -9.20 -3.01
CA TRP A 2 -5.96 -10.61 -2.58
C TRP A 2 -6.09 -10.77 -1.06
N VAL A 3 -5.27 -10.05 -0.28
CA VAL A 3 -5.30 -10.09 1.19
C VAL A 3 -6.66 -9.65 1.73
N SER A 4 -7.26 -8.59 1.16
CA SER A 4 -8.61 -8.15 1.53
C SER A 4 -9.67 -9.25 1.28
N LYS A 5 -9.55 -10.00 0.18
CA LYS A 5 -10.46 -11.11 -0.14
C LYS A 5 -10.32 -12.28 0.84
N LEU A 6 -9.07 -12.61 1.21
CA LEU A 6 -8.79 -13.80 2.03
C LEU A 6 -8.95 -13.52 3.54
N HIS A 7 -8.59 -12.35 4.02
CA HIS A 7 -8.59 -12.02 5.46
C HIS A 7 -9.73 -11.08 5.90
N GLY A 8 -10.43 -10.47 4.94
CA GLY A 8 -11.49 -9.51 5.23
C GLY A 8 -10.98 -8.22 5.91
N SER A 9 -11.91 -7.37 6.27
CA SER A 9 -11.69 -6.11 7.01
C SER A 9 -12.04 -6.29 8.49
N LYS A 10 -11.48 -5.42 9.34
CA LYS A 10 -12.02 -5.20 10.68
C LYS A 10 -13.17 -4.17 10.60
N PRO A 11 -14.15 -4.22 11.53
CA PRO A 11 -15.19 -3.20 11.57
C PRO A 11 -14.62 -1.79 11.59
N GLY A 12 -15.17 -0.90 10.79
CA GLY A 12 -14.77 0.50 10.69
C GLY A 12 -13.42 0.77 10.02
N ILE A 13 -12.64 -0.26 9.62
CA ILE A 13 -11.33 -0.09 8.98
C ILE A 13 -11.26 -0.90 7.68
N PRO A 14 -11.02 -0.27 6.52
CA PRO A 14 -10.82 -0.98 5.26
C PRO A 14 -9.59 -1.90 5.33
N ALA A 15 -9.73 -3.12 4.80
CA ALA A 15 -8.60 -4.06 4.77
C ALA A 15 -7.46 -3.58 3.89
N ASN A 16 -7.75 -2.84 2.81
CA ASN A 16 -6.77 -2.35 1.85
C ASN A 16 -6.91 -0.84 1.68
N VAL A 17 -5.89 -0.10 2.05
CA VAL A 17 -5.86 1.37 2.05
C VAL A 17 -4.76 1.88 1.14
N SER A 18 -5.06 2.89 0.35
CA SER A 18 -4.10 3.59 -0.49
C SER A 18 -3.87 5.02 -0.02
N LEU A 19 -2.62 5.34 0.27
CA LEU A 19 -2.10 6.68 0.48
C LEU A 19 -1.29 7.15 -0.75
N MET A 20 -1.51 6.54 -1.92
CA MET A 20 -0.81 6.86 -3.16
C MET A 20 -1.45 8.07 -3.84
N TYR A 21 -0.63 9.07 -4.13
CA TYR A 21 -1.04 10.28 -4.86
C TYR A 21 -1.08 10.00 -6.37
N PRO A 22 -2.13 10.45 -7.07
CA PRO A 22 -2.18 10.35 -8.53
C PRO A 22 -1.00 11.11 -9.16
N THR A 23 -0.39 10.52 -10.17
CA THR A 23 0.82 11.05 -10.83
C THR A 23 0.47 11.74 -12.15
N GLY A 24 -0.10 12.93 -12.09
CA GLY A 24 -0.46 13.71 -13.28
C GLY A 24 -1.40 12.95 -14.23
N ASN A 25 -1.09 12.92 -15.54
CA ASN A 25 -1.87 12.19 -16.56
C ASN A 25 -1.43 10.74 -16.75
N ARG A 26 -0.71 10.14 -15.82
CA ARG A 26 -0.12 8.82 -15.94
C ARG A 26 -0.67 7.89 -14.87
N THR A 27 -0.85 6.63 -15.25
CA THR A 27 -1.49 5.60 -14.40
C THR A 27 -0.54 4.90 -13.43
N TRP A 28 0.76 5.08 -13.57
CA TRP A 28 1.75 4.36 -12.75
C TRP A 28 1.85 4.78 -11.28
N GLY A 29 1.12 5.74 -10.82
CA GLY A 29 1.07 6.12 -9.40
C GLY A 29 -0.24 5.71 -8.73
N GLU A 30 -1.09 4.96 -9.44
CA GLU A 30 -2.38 4.56 -8.91
C GLU A 30 -2.27 3.22 -8.17
N ALA A 31 -3.04 3.10 -7.10
CA ALA A 31 -3.10 1.88 -6.29
C ALA A 31 -3.70 0.66 -7.01
N GLY A 32 -4.18 0.87 -8.22
CA GLY A 32 -4.88 -0.15 -9.00
C GLY A 32 -6.34 -0.33 -8.58
N THR A 33 -6.97 -1.30 -9.19
CA THR A 33 -8.36 -1.68 -8.94
C THR A 33 -8.44 -3.05 -8.26
N GLY A 34 -9.65 -3.51 -7.96
CA GLY A 34 -9.87 -4.89 -7.51
C GLY A 34 -9.65 -5.94 -8.61
N GLY A 35 -9.55 -5.52 -9.87
CA GLY A 35 -9.46 -6.42 -11.01
C GLY A 35 -10.65 -7.40 -11.03
N PHE A 36 -10.40 -8.66 -11.38
CA PHE A 36 -11.43 -9.70 -11.40
C PHE A 36 -11.92 -10.12 -9.99
N ILE A 37 -11.21 -9.73 -8.92
CA ILE A 37 -11.61 -10.00 -7.53
C ILE A 37 -12.81 -9.14 -7.12
N GLY A 38 -13.04 -8.04 -7.84
CA GLY A 38 -14.15 -7.12 -7.61
C GLY A 38 -13.75 -5.86 -6.84
N ASN A 39 -14.53 -4.82 -7.06
CA ASN A 39 -14.25 -3.50 -6.49
C ASN A 39 -14.36 -3.44 -4.95
N SER A 40 -15.12 -4.34 -4.32
CA SER A 40 -15.21 -4.46 -2.85
C SER A 40 -13.86 -4.76 -2.19
N HIS A 41 -12.89 -5.27 -2.93
CA HIS A 41 -11.54 -5.57 -2.49
C HIS A 41 -10.49 -4.60 -3.05
N ALA A 42 -10.91 -3.57 -3.79
CA ALA A 42 -10.01 -2.52 -4.28
C ALA A 42 -9.40 -1.72 -3.12
N PRO A 43 -8.22 -1.12 -3.30
CA PRO A 43 -7.67 -0.21 -2.32
C PRO A 43 -8.59 1.00 -2.12
N MET A 44 -8.93 1.30 -0.87
CA MET A 44 -9.63 2.55 -0.55
C MET A 44 -8.64 3.72 -0.60
N GLY A 45 -8.81 4.61 -1.57
CA GLY A 45 -7.97 5.80 -1.72
C GLY A 45 -8.29 6.84 -0.64
N LEU A 46 -7.29 7.23 0.13
CA LEU A 46 -7.39 8.27 1.16
C LEU A 46 -6.50 9.47 0.84
N VAL A 47 -6.26 9.71 -0.44
CA VAL A 47 -5.36 10.77 -0.89
C VAL A 47 -6.07 12.11 -0.87
N ASP A 48 -5.57 13.02 -0.05
CA ASP A 48 -5.86 14.43 -0.10
C ASP A 48 -4.54 15.22 0.05
N LYS A 49 -4.54 16.47 -0.44
CA LYS A 49 -3.42 17.39 -0.22
C LYS A 49 -3.32 17.83 1.23
N ASP A 50 -4.44 17.86 1.96
CA ASP A 50 -4.50 18.13 3.40
C ASP A 50 -4.88 16.85 4.16
N PRO A 51 -3.95 16.21 4.87
CA PRO A 51 -4.24 15.03 5.69
C PRO A 51 -5.31 15.26 6.77
N ASN A 52 -5.42 16.50 7.29
CA ASN A 52 -6.44 16.83 8.30
C ASN A 52 -7.84 16.94 7.69
N ALA A 53 -7.95 17.32 6.41
CA ALA A 53 -9.23 17.32 5.70
C ALA A 53 -9.83 15.91 5.60
N ARG A 54 -9.00 14.87 5.48
CA ARG A 54 -9.45 13.46 5.44
C ARG A 54 -10.17 13.05 6.72
N ALA A 55 -9.56 13.28 7.87
CA ALA A 55 -10.16 12.91 9.15
C ALA A 55 -11.54 13.54 9.31
N LYS A 56 -11.69 14.83 8.95
CA LYS A 56 -12.96 15.54 8.99
C LYS A 56 -14.00 14.98 8.01
N SER A 57 -13.61 14.58 6.81
CA SER A 57 -14.54 14.02 5.81
C SER A 57 -15.02 12.61 6.16
N MET A 58 -14.30 11.91 7.04
CA MET A 58 -14.66 10.56 7.52
C MET A 58 -15.51 10.57 8.79
N THR A 59 -15.98 11.74 9.24
CA THR A 59 -16.89 11.88 10.37
C THR A 59 -18.27 12.34 9.92
N LEU A 60 -19.31 11.93 10.65
CA LEU A 60 -20.67 12.42 10.40
C LEU A 60 -20.75 13.91 10.70
N GLN A 61 -21.00 14.72 9.67
CA GLN A 61 -21.20 16.16 9.83
C GLN A 61 -22.68 16.50 9.70
N GLY A 62 -23.27 17.05 10.76
CA GLY A 62 -24.66 17.52 10.75
C GLY A 62 -25.74 16.44 10.67
N MET A 63 -25.40 15.17 10.82
CA MET A 63 -26.33 14.04 10.83
C MET A 63 -26.07 13.14 12.03
N SER A 64 -27.11 12.75 12.75
CA SER A 64 -26.97 11.73 13.80
C SER A 64 -26.84 10.34 13.18
N LEU A 65 -26.19 9.44 13.91
CA LEU A 65 -26.04 8.02 13.51
C LEU A 65 -27.42 7.38 13.26
N ASP A 66 -28.40 7.64 14.12
CA ASP A 66 -29.76 7.10 13.98
C ASP A 66 -30.40 7.51 12.65
N ARG A 67 -30.30 8.80 12.27
CA ARG A 67 -30.82 9.27 10.97
C ARG A 67 -30.07 8.67 9.77
N LEU A 68 -28.79 8.38 9.93
CA LEU A 68 -28.04 7.69 8.88
C LEU A 68 -28.49 6.23 8.75
N MET A 69 -28.69 5.54 9.87
CA MET A 69 -29.19 4.16 9.91
C MET A 69 -30.59 4.04 9.34
N ASP A 70 -31.49 4.98 9.67
CA ASP A 70 -32.85 5.02 9.13
C ASP A 70 -32.85 5.20 7.60
N ARG A 71 -32.00 6.09 7.08
CA ARG A 71 -31.87 6.30 5.64
C ARG A 71 -31.30 5.07 4.94
N GLU A 72 -30.33 4.39 5.53
CA GLU A 72 -29.78 3.15 5.00
C GLU A 72 -30.79 1.99 5.05
N ALA A 73 -31.57 1.85 6.11
CA ALA A 73 -32.62 0.86 6.19
C ALA A 73 -33.70 1.09 5.10
N LEU A 74 -34.05 2.34 4.84
CA LEU A 74 -34.98 2.68 3.77
C LEU A 74 -34.37 2.39 2.38
N ARG A 75 -33.10 2.76 2.15
CA ARG A 75 -32.40 2.47 0.91
C ARG A 75 -32.27 0.98 0.67
N ALA A 76 -31.84 0.20 1.66
CA ALA A 76 -31.71 -1.26 1.58
C ALA A 76 -33.06 -1.95 1.32
N SER A 77 -34.19 -1.37 1.79
CA SER A 77 -35.52 -1.89 1.46
C SER A 77 -35.91 -1.64 0.00
N MET A 78 -35.51 -0.49 -0.57
CA MET A 78 -35.73 -0.17 -1.99
C MET A 78 -34.80 -1.01 -2.90
N ASP A 79 -33.52 -1.21 -2.48
CA ASP A 79 -32.53 -1.99 -3.24
C ASP A 79 -32.89 -3.49 -3.24
N ARG A 80 -33.47 -4.04 -2.16
CA ARG A 80 -34.02 -5.40 -2.15
C ARG A 80 -35.17 -5.59 -3.15
N LEU A 81 -35.95 -4.56 -3.38
CA LEU A 81 -36.99 -4.61 -4.44
C LEU A 81 -36.35 -4.67 -5.83
N LYS A 82 -35.25 -3.94 -6.05
CA LYS A 82 -34.49 -3.92 -7.31
C LYS A 82 -33.67 -5.20 -7.50
N ALA A 83 -33.05 -5.73 -6.45
CA ALA A 83 -32.23 -6.97 -6.48
C ALA A 83 -33.02 -8.22 -6.91
N ARG A 84 -34.35 -8.25 -6.70
CA ARG A 84 -35.22 -9.30 -7.26
C ARG A 84 -35.26 -9.32 -8.79
N ILE A 85 -34.73 -8.28 -9.45
CA ILE A 85 -34.69 -8.10 -10.90
C ILE A 85 -33.25 -8.20 -11.41
N ASP A 86 -32.22 -8.14 -10.53
CA ASP A 86 -30.81 -8.15 -10.92
C ASP A 86 -30.26 -9.58 -10.98
N THR A 87 -30.07 -10.08 -12.20
CA THR A 87 -29.44 -11.38 -12.47
C THR A 87 -27.90 -11.32 -12.57
N THR A 88 -27.29 -10.12 -12.38
CA THR A 88 -25.86 -9.89 -12.65
C THR A 88 -24.96 -9.91 -11.42
N GLY A 89 -25.52 -9.93 -10.20
CA GLY A 89 -24.76 -9.86 -8.94
C GLY A 89 -24.07 -8.53 -8.66
N GLN A 90 -24.27 -7.51 -9.49
CA GLN A 90 -23.67 -6.17 -9.30
C GLN A 90 -24.24 -5.45 -8.08
N MET A 91 -25.48 -5.73 -7.71
CA MET A 91 -26.15 -5.13 -6.55
C MET A 91 -25.57 -5.67 -5.23
N GLU A 92 -25.18 -6.93 -5.16
CA GLU A 92 -24.57 -7.52 -3.96
C GLU A 92 -23.22 -6.86 -3.62
N GLY A 93 -22.40 -6.57 -4.65
CA GLY A 93 -21.16 -5.82 -4.48
C GLY A 93 -21.40 -4.38 -4.01
N LEU A 94 -22.44 -3.72 -4.49
CA LEU A 94 -22.82 -2.37 -4.08
C LEU A 94 -23.30 -2.32 -2.62
N ASP A 95 -24.05 -3.31 -2.17
CA ASP A 95 -24.53 -3.41 -0.79
C ASP A 95 -23.37 -3.59 0.18
N THR A 96 -22.38 -4.43 -0.16
CA THR A 96 -21.16 -4.59 0.63
C THR A 96 -20.39 -3.29 0.77
N TYR A 97 -20.26 -2.51 -0.31
CA TYR A 97 -19.60 -1.20 -0.27
C TYR A 97 -20.31 -0.21 0.64
N ASN A 98 -21.61 -0.15 0.54
CA ASN A 98 -22.43 0.76 1.34
C ASN A 98 -22.38 0.40 2.82
N GLN A 99 -22.42 -0.89 3.13
CA GLN A 99 -22.26 -1.38 4.50
C GLN A 99 -20.88 -1.02 5.07
N GLN A 100 -19.81 -1.24 4.33
CA GLN A 100 -18.46 -0.84 4.74
C GLN A 100 -18.34 0.67 4.96
N ALA A 101 -18.91 1.48 4.06
CA ALA A 101 -18.91 2.93 4.21
C ALA A 101 -19.67 3.38 5.46
N LEU A 102 -20.80 2.75 5.76
CA LEU A 102 -21.59 3.02 6.96
C LEU A 102 -20.82 2.65 8.23
N GLU A 103 -20.20 1.47 8.27
CA GLU A 103 -19.38 1.03 9.39
C GLU A 103 -18.21 1.99 9.66
N ILE A 104 -17.53 2.47 8.60
CA ILE A 104 -16.45 3.44 8.70
C ILE A 104 -16.93 4.76 9.32
N LEU A 105 -18.10 5.25 8.89
CA LEU A 105 -18.66 6.51 9.39
C LEU A 105 -19.19 6.36 10.82
N ALA A 106 -19.73 5.20 11.17
CA ALA A 106 -20.31 4.95 12.48
C ALA A 106 -19.27 4.72 13.57
N ASP A 107 -18.16 4.03 13.24
CA ASP A 107 -17.18 3.60 14.23
C ASP A 107 -16.14 4.69 14.56
N GLY A 108 -15.85 5.58 13.60
CA GLY A 108 -14.88 6.67 13.77
C GLY A 108 -13.40 6.22 13.87
N ASN A 109 -13.11 4.92 13.88
CA ASN A 109 -11.76 4.35 14.01
C ASN A 109 -10.84 4.78 12.87
N LEU A 110 -11.37 4.84 11.65
CA LEU A 110 -10.59 5.32 10.49
C LEU A 110 -10.23 6.80 10.65
N ALA A 111 -11.17 7.64 11.09
CA ALA A 111 -10.93 9.07 11.32
C ALA A 111 -9.86 9.26 12.41
N ALA A 112 -9.96 8.51 13.51
CA ALA A 112 -8.95 8.51 14.57
C ALA A 112 -7.57 8.06 14.08
N ALA A 113 -7.49 7.01 13.24
CA ALA A 113 -6.22 6.56 12.66
C ALA A 113 -5.57 7.61 11.75
N LEU A 114 -6.36 8.42 11.06
CA LEU A 114 -5.88 9.49 10.18
C LEU A 114 -5.46 10.75 10.93
N ASP A 115 -5.91 10.94 12.18
CA ASP A 115 -5.62 12.12 12.98
C ASP A 115 -4.27 12.00 13.68
N VAL A 116 -3.21 12.47 13.02
CA VAL A 116 -1.85 12.47 13.56
C VAL A 116 -1.65 13.44 14.74
N SER A 117 -2.61 14.34 15.00
CA SER A 117 -2.51 15.26 16.15
C SER A 117 -2.66 14.56 17.51
N GLN A 118 -3.15 13.32 17.51
CA GLN A 118 -3.22 12.46 18.68
C GLN A 118 -1.89 11.80 19.07
N GLU A 119 -0.88 11.90 18.22
CA GLU A 119 0.47 11.40 18.52
C GLU A 119 1.25 12.38 19.38
N HIS A 120 2.17 11.85 20.16
CA HIS A 120 3.11 12.71 20.89
C HIS A 120 3.96 13.52 19.88
N PRO A 121 4.19 14.83 20.11
CA PRO A 121 4.91 15.69 19.18
C PRO A 121 6.27 15.11 18.74
N SER A 122 7.03 14.51 19.66
CA SER A 122 8.33 13.90 19.33
C SER A 122 8.23 12.72 18.35
N VAL A 123 7.13 11.97 18.35
CA VAL A 123 6.88 10.92 17.37
C VAL A 123 6.64 11.54 16.01
N VAL A 124 5.80 12.58 15.94
CA VAL A 124 5.51 13.28 14.67
C VAL A 124 6.77 13.92 14.07
N GLU A 125 7.60 14.54 14.92
CA GLU A 125 8.88 15.15 14.51
C GLU A 125 9.87 14.14 13.96
N ARG A 126 9.93 12.93 14.52
CA ARG A 126 10.80 11.84 14.06
C ARG A 126 10.57 11.52 12.57
N TYR A 127 9.31 11.56 12.11
CA TYR A 127 8.98 11.32 10.71
C TYR A 127 9.29 12.49 9.76
N GLY A 128 9.68 13.64 10.29
CA GLY A 128 10.06 14.81 9.48
C GLY A 128 8.89 15.69 9.06
N ILE A 129 9.09 16.46 8.00
CA ILE A 129 8.15 17.48 7.53
C ILE A 129 7.67 17.16 6.12
N ASN A 130 6.38 17.21 5.90
CA ASN A 130 5.77 17.05 4.59
C ASN A 130 6.13 18.21 3.65
N ASP A 131 6.40 17.88 2.39
CA ASP A 131 6.39 18.85 1.29
C ASP A 131 5.23 18.46 0.34
N PRO A 132 4.11 19.20 0.36
CA PRO A 132 2.93 18.88 -0.43
C PRO A 132 3.08 19.23 -1.92
N LYS A 133 4.22 19.79 -2.31
CA LYS A 133 4.50 20.12 -3.71
C LYS A 133 4.71 18.86 -4.53
N TYR A 134 3.89 18.70 -5.57
CA TYR A 134 4.07 17.62 -6.53
C TYR A 134 5.43 17.70 -7.23
N GLN A 135 6.10 16.58 -7.30
CA GLN A 135 7.40 16.45 -7.95
C GLN A 135 7.20 16.16 -9.44
N ARG A 136 6.90 17.21 -10.20
CA ARG A 136 6.61 17.13 -11.64
C ARG A 136 5.42 16.19 -11.92
N ASP A 137 5.65 15.04 -12.55
CA ASP A 137 4.68 13.99 -12.86
C ASP A 137 4.63 12.87 -11.79
N GLY A 138 5.37 13.01 -10.71
CA GLY A 138 5.38 12.10 -9.56
C GLY A 138 4.53 12.59 -8.39
N ALA A 139 4.65 11.90 -7.27
CA ALA A 139 3.95 12.23 -6.02
C ALA A 139 4.60 13.41 -5.27
N PRO A 140 3.90 14.06 -4.34
CA PRO A 140 4.52 14.96 -3.36
C PRO A 140 5.37 14.18 -2.34
N LYS A 141 6.22 14.90 -1.59
CA LYS A 141 7.05 14.30 -0.53
C LYS A 141 6.33 14.31 0.81
N MET A 142 5.27 13.52 0.90
CA MET A 142 4.44 13.43 2.10
C MET A 142 5.00 12.39 3.07
N ILE A 143 6.13 12.72 3.69
CA ILE A 143 6.88 11.79 4.53
C ILE A 143 6.10 11.31 5.75
N ARG A 144 5.20 12.12 6.30
CA ARG A 144 4.32 11.72 7.41
C ARG A 144 3.25 10.69 7.01
N ASN A 145 3.11 10.35 5.72
CA ASN A 145 2.28 9.22 5.34
C ASN A 145 2.83 7.88 5.85
N PHE A 146 4.12 7.79 6.17
CA PHE A 146 4.68 6.63 6.87
C PHE A 146 4.11 6.49 8.29
N LEU A 147 3.93 7.60 9.03
CA LEU A 147 3.24 7.62 10.31
C LEU A 147 1.75 7.24 10.16
N VAL A 148 1.07 7.80 9.17
CA VAL A 148 -0.33 7.46 8.88
C VAL A 148 -0.47 5.97 8.55
N ALA A 149 0.46 5.40 7.76
CA ALA A 149 0.46 3.98 7.44
C ALA A 149 0.59 3.10 8.69
N ARG A 150 1.48 3.44 9.64
CA ARG A 150 1.60 2.74 10.92
C ARG A 150 0.28 2.79 11.70
N ARG A 151 -0.34 3.97 11.83
CA ARG A 151 -1.60 4.15 12.54
C ARG A 151 -2.75 3.34 11.92
N LEU A 152 -2.82 3.30 10.60
CA LEU A 152 -3.82 2.50 9.88
C LEU A 152 -3.64 1.00 10.12
N VAL A 153 -2.39 0.51 10.13
CA VAL A 153 -2.11 -0.89 10.43
C VAL A 153 -2.47 -1.23 11.88
N GLU A 154 -2.12 -0.39 12.85
CA GLU A 154 -2.54 -0.55 14.25
C GLU A 154 -4.07 -0.59 14.40
N ALA A 155 -4.78 0.26 13.67
CA ALA A 155 -6.23 0.27 13.65
C ALA A 155 -6.83 -1.00 13.01
N GLY A 156 -6.06 -1.73 12.20
CA GLY A 156 -6.45 -3.03 11.62
C GLY A 156 -6.48 -3.11 10.11
N ALA A 157 -5.99 -2.10 9.39
CA ALA A 157 -5.76 -2.25 7.96
C ALA A 157 -4.75 -3.38 7.69
N ARG A 158 -5.04 -4.23 6.70
CA ARG A 158 -4.19 -5.37 6.34
C ARG A 158 -3.08 -4.99 5.39
N VAL A 159 -3.39 -4.06 4.47
CA VAL A 159 -2.45 -3.56 3.48
C VAL A 159 -2.57 -2.06 3.40
N VAL A 160 -1.45 -1.36 3.53
CA VAL A 160 -1.37 0.08 3.30
C VAL A 160 -0.30 0.33 2.24
N SER A 161 -0.69 0.95 1.15
CA SER A 161 0.22 1.34 0.07
C SER A 161 0.43 2.85 0.06
N LEU A 162 1.64 3.29 -0.16
CA LEU A 162 1.96 4.70 -0.32
C LEU A 162 3.01 4.90 -1.42
N ASN A 163 3.01 6.07 -2.03
CA ASN A 163 4.09 6.54 -2.89
C ASN A 163 4.73 7.79 -2.28
N TYR A 164 5.95 8.06 -2.66
CA TYR A 164 6.76 9.16 -2.15
C TYR A 164 7.61 9.71 -3.29
N SER A 165 7.52 11.01 -3.57
CA SER A 165 8.27 11.70 -4.61
C SER A 165 8.05 11.14 -6.02
N ARG A 166 9.00 11.39 -6.92
CA ARG A 166 8.88 10.99 -8.33
C ARG A 166 9.63 9.70 -8.68
N TRP A 167 10.85 9.57 -8.23
CA TRP A 167 11.79 8.45 -8.49
C TRP A 167 12.14 8.18 -9.96
N ASP A 168 11.33 8.67 -10.91
CA ASP A 168 11.59 8.51 -12.33
C ASP A 168 12.54 9.59 -12.88
N TRP A 169 13.63 9.81 -12.16
CA TRP A 169 14.72 10.67 -12.57
C TRP A 169 15.67 9.86 -13.47
N HIS A 170 15.73 10.20 -14.77
CA HIS A 170 16.49 9.44 -15.76
C HIS A 170 16.74 10.23 -17.05
N GLY A 171 17.47 9.62 -18.00
CA GLY A 171 17.65 10.12 -19.36
C GLY A 171 18.45 11.41 -19.43
N GLY A 172 17.88 12.40 -20.08
CA GLY A 172 18.54 13.64 -20.43
C GLY A 172 18.35 14.80 -19.47
N ASP A 173 17.66 14.60 -18.34
CA ASP A 173 17.38 15.69 -17.41
C ASP A 173 18.55 16.03 -16.46
N GLY A 174 19.59 15.19 -16.40
CA GLY A 174 20.77 15.38 -15.55
C GLY A 174 20.50 15.39 -14.05
N LEU A 175 19.27 15.11 -13.62
CA LEU A 175 18.82 15.30 -12.25
C LEU A 175 18.90 14.04 -11.40
N ASN A 176 19.22 12.89 -11.96
CA ASN A 176 19.28 11.61 -11.26
C ASN A 176 20.11 11.69 -9.96
N PHE A 177 21.36 12.14 -10.01
CA PHE A 177 22.23 12.23 -8.83
C PHE A 177 21.88 13.37 -7.87
N PRO A 178 21.66 14.63 -8.34
CA PRO A 178 21.23 15.70 -7.47
C PRO A 178 19.93 15.34 -6.72
N ARG A 179 18.94 14.80 -7.41
CA ARG A 179 17.67 14.41 -6.79
C ARG A 179 17.82 13.28 -5.78
N SER A 180 18.65 12.29 -6.07
CA SER A 180 18.93 11.23 -5.11
C SER A 180 19.51 11.78 -3.80
N ARG A 181 20.38 12.78 -3.87
CA ARG A 181 20.95 13.43 -2.67
C ARG A 181 19.92 14.24 -1.87
N GLU A 182 18.89 14.77 -2.52
CA GLU A 182 17.77 15.46 -1.87
C GLU A 182 16.74 14.50 -1.29
N GLU A 183 16.47 13.39 -1.97
CA GLU A 183 15.34 12.50 -1.69
C GLU A 183 15.70 11.39 -0.69
N PHE A 184 16.88 10.77 -0.81
CA PHE A 184 17.25 9.65 0.04
C PHE A 184 17.34 10.00 1.53
N PRO A 185 17.88 11.15 1.97
CA PRO A 185 17.90 11.46 3.39
C PRO A 185 16.49 11.58 4.00
N LEU A 186 15.53 12.12 3.24
CA LEU A 186 14.14 12.23 3.69
C LEU A 186 13.45 10.86 3.72
N LEU A 187 13.66 10.03 2.70
CA LEU A 187 13.15 8.68 2.67
C LEU A 187 13.72 7.84 3.83
N ASP A 188 15.03 7.94 4.05
CA ASP A 188 15.72 7.27 5.16
C ASP A 188 15.12 7.69 6.51
N GLN A 189 14.89 8.99 6.71
CA GLN A 189 14.25 9.51 7.91
C GLN A 189 12.86 8.89 8.14
N GLY A 190 12.00 8.90 7.12
CA GLY A 190 10.64 8.38 7.25
C GLY A 190 10.58 6.87 7.44
N LEU A 191 11.42 6.13 6.71
CA LEU A 191 11.47 4.68 6.78
C LEU A 191 12.08 4.19 8.09
N SER A 192 13.19 4.79 8.54
CA SER A 192 13.80 4.47 9.83
C SER A 192 12.88 4.83 11.01
N ALA A 193 12.16 5.96 10.91
CA ALA A 193 11.15 6.33 11.90
C ALA A 193 10.03 5.28 11.97
N LEU A 194 9.53 4.81 10.83
CA LEU A 194 8.49 3.78 10.77
C LEU A 194 8.97 2.46 11.41
N ILE A 195 10.17 2.00 11.05
CA ILE A 195 10.73 0.74 11.60
C ILE A 195 10.94 0.86 13.11
N THR A 196 11.49 1.99 13.58
CA THR A 196 11.71 2.24 15.00
C THR A 196 10.39 2.29 15.77
N ASP A 197 9.39 2.98 15.23
CA ASP A 197 8.07 3.12 15.86
C ASP A 197 7.35 1.77 15.97
N LEU A 198 7.40 0.95 14.92
CA LEU A 198 6.87 -0.42 14.97
C LEU A 198 7.60 -1.28 16.01
N HIS A 199 8.90 -1.13 16.13
CA HIS A 199 9.68 -1.85 17.14
C HIS A 199 9.33 -1.39 18.56
N GLU A 200 9.29 -0.08 18.82
CA GLU A 200 8.92 0.49 20.12
C GLU A 200 7.52 0.06 20.58
N ARG A 201 6.63 -0.26 19.61
CA ARG A 201 5.25 -0.72 19.85
C ARG A 201 5.09 -2.25 19.90
N GLY A 202 6.17 -3.00 19.70
CA GLY A 202 6.15 -4.46 19.68
C GLY A 202 5.50 -5.05 18.41
N LEU A 203 5.35 -4.27 17.35
CA LEU A 203 4.68 -4.67 16.09
C LEU A 203 5.66 -5.17 15.01
N GLN A 204 6.96 -5.22 15.30
CA GLN A 204 7.99 -5.58 14.33
C GLN A 204 7.83 -6.97 13.74
N ASN A 205 7.17 -7.88 14.46
CA ASN A 205 6.93 -9.25 13.99
C ASN A 205 5.60 -9.38 13.23
N ASP A 206 4.67 -8.44 13.44
CA ASP A 206 3.32 -8.51 12.88
C ASP A 206 3.17 -7.70 11.58
N VAL A 207 4.11 -6.77 11.31
CA VAL A 207 4.04 -5.85 10.18
C VAL A 207 5.23 -6.04 9.26
N SER A 208 4.98 -6.51 8.05
CA SER A 208 5.97 -6.56 6.97
C SER A 208 5.98 -5.26 6.19
N ILE A 209 7.17 -4.70 5.99
CA ILE A 209 7.40 -3.54 5.12
C ILE A 209 8.12 -4.03 3.86
N VAL A 210 7.65 -3.59 2.70
CA VAL A 210 8.37 -3.74 1.43
C VAL A 210 8.45 -2.40 0.71
N MET A 211 9.64 -2.05 0.25
CA MET A 211 9.90 -0.89 -0.61
C MET A 211 10.63 -1.37 -1.85
N TRP A 212 10.05 -1.12 -3.00
CA TRP A 212 10.61 -1.52 -4.30
C TRP A 212 10.13 -0.61 -5.44
N GLY A 213 10.70 -0.81 -6.62
CA GLY A 213 10.26 -0.25 -7.89
C GLY A 213 10.14 -1.35 -8.94
N GLU A 214 9.72 -0.99 -10.14
CA GLU A 214 9.51 -1.92 -11.25
C GLU A 214 10.82 -2.41 -11.89
N PHE A 215 11.87 -1.57 -11.91
CA PHE A 215 13.20 -1.88 -12.43
C PHE A 215 14.27 -0.92 -11.87
N GLY A 216 15.53 -1.24 -12.10
CA GLY A 216 16.67 -0.42 -11.66
C GLY A 216 17.08 0.68 -12.65
N ARG A 217 18.29 1.13 -12.50
CA ARG A 217 18.93 2.16 -13.35
C ARG A 217 20.22 1.60 -13.94
N THR A 218 20.56 2.07 -15.18
CA THR A 218 21.77 1.59 -15.88
C THR A 218 23.03 1.74 -15.04
N PRO A 219 23.89 0.72 -14.97
CA PRO A 219 25.19 0.82 -14.31
C PRO A 219 26.06 1.90 -14.93
N LYS A 220 26.01 2.03 -16.26
CA LYS A 220 26.74 3.06 -17.01
C LYS A 220 26.04 4.39 -16.95
N ILE A 221 26.77 5.44 -16.55
CA ILE A 221 26.31 6.82 -16.63
C ILE A 221 26.29 7.26 -18.10
N ASN A 222 25.18 7.86 -18.52
CA ASN A 222 25.01 8.35 -19.88
C ASN A 222 25.71 9.72 -20.10
N LYS A 223 25.69 10.21 -21.34
CA LYS A 223 26.33 11.48 -21.74
C LYS A 223 25.72 12.71 -21.06
N MET A 224 24.53 12.57 -20.47
CA MET A 224 23.80 13.64 -19.77
C MET A 224 24.01 13.62 -18.26
N ASN A 225 25.07 12.97 -17.77
CA ASN A 225 25.33 12.80 -16.34
C ASN A 225 24.16 12.17 -15.58
N SER A 226 23.48 11.21 -16.20
CA SER A 226 22.33 10.55 -15.61
C SER A 226 22.38 9.04 -15.85
N ARG A 227 21.37 8.33 -15.42
CA ARG A 227 21.16 6.91 -15.71
C ARG A 227 19.85 6.74 -16.46
N ASP A 228 19.72 5.64 -17.20
CA ASP A 228 18.50 5.27 -17.91
C ASP A 228 17.80 4.11 -17.19
N HIS A 229 16.63 3.68 -17.67
CA HIS A 229 15.93 2.50 -17.18
C HIS A 229 16.73 1.23 -17.41
N TRP A 230 16.74 0.33 -16.41
CA TRP A 230 17.48 -0.93 -16.49
C TRP A 230 16.67 -2.11 -15.97
N PRO A 231 15.97 -2.86 -16.84
CA PRO A 231 15.09 -3.94 -16.41
C PRO A 231 15.81 -5.20 -15.96
N LYS A 232 17.13 -5.31 -16.17
CA LYS A 232 17.89 -6.52 -15.85
C LYS A 232 18.23 -6.69 -14.38
N ALA A 233 18.27 -5.58 -13.63
CA ALA A 233 18.59 -5.62 -12.21
C ALA A 233 17.75 -4.58 -11.43
N ASN A 234 17.27 -4.98 -10.28
CA ASN A 234 16.55 -4.14 -9.33
C ASN A 234 16.83 -4.63 -7.92
N PHE A 235 16.25 -3.98 -6.92
CA PHE A 235 16.29 -4.43 -5.53
C PHE A 235 14.92 -4.25 -4.88
N ALA A 236 14.70 -5.00 -3.81
CA ALA A 236 13.62 -4.76 -2.87
C ALA A 236 14.22 -4.62 -1.47
N PHE A 237 13.79 -3.63 -0.72
CA PHE A 237 14.04 -3.52 0.70
C PHE A 237 12.88 -4.15 1.46
N VAL A 238 13.18 -5.00 2.44
CA VAL A 238 12.18 -5.61 3.32
C VAL A 238 12.56 -5.42 4.78
N ALA A 239 11.55 -5.24 5.63
CA ALA A 239 11.74 -5.14 7.08
C ALA A 239 10.51 -5.67 7.84
N GLY A 240 10.69 -6.05 9.10
CA GLY A 240 9.62 -6.53 9.97
C GLY A 240 9.09 -7.91 9.60
N GLY A 241 7.86 -8.20 10.01
CA GLY A 241 7.13 -9.44 9.69
C GLY A 241 7.76 -10.72 10.23
N GLY A 242 8.57 -10.65 11.29
CA GLY A 242 9.29 -11.81 11.84
C GLY A 242 10.40 -12.35 10.95
N MET A 243 10.78 -11.63 9.89
CA MET A 243 11.82 -12.06 8.96
C MET A 243 13.22 -12.00 9.55
N ASN A 244 14.13 -12.87 9.06
CA ASN A 244 15.56 -12.81 9.34
C ASN A 244 16.17 -11.63 8.58
N LEU A 245 16.37 -10.50 9.25
CA LEU A 245 16.82 -9.24 8.67
C LEU A 245 18.34 -9.04 8.80
N GLY A 246 18.84 -7.89 8.32
CA GLY A 246 20.26 -7.51 8.42
C GLY A 246 21.17 -8.23 7.42
N GLN A 247 20.63 -8.71 6.32
CA GLN A 247 21.35 -9.42 5.27
C GLN A 247 21.07 -8.86 3.88
N VAL A 248 21.94 -9.17 2.94
CA VAL A 248 21.74 -8.92 1.51
C VAL A 248 21.61 -10.27 0.82
N ILE A 249 20.54 -10.45 0.06
CA ILE A 249 20.25 -11.69 -0.67
C ILE A 249 20.40 -11.42 -2.16
N GLY A 250 21.28 -12.20 -2.78
CA GLY A 250 21.64 -12.05 -4.18
C GLY A 250 22.75 -11.04 -4.42
N ALA A 251 23.45 -11.20 -5.53
CA ALA A 251 24.46 -10.28 -6.00
C ALA A 251 24.41 -10.10 -7.51
N THR A 252 24.82 -8.94 -7.97
CA THR A 252 25.03 -8.65 -9.39
C THR A 252 26.47 -8.98 -9.79
N ASP A 253 26.75 -8.97 -11.09
CA ASP A 253 28.11 -8.94 -11.61
C ASP A 253 28.84 -7.67 -11.08
N LYS A 254 30.17 -7.64 -11.24
CA LYS A 254 31.03 -6.53 -10.77
C LYS A 254 30.66 -5.15 -11.36
N HIS A 255 29.86 -5.12 -12.40
CA HIS A 255 29.42 -3.89 -13.05
C HIS A 255 27.99 -3.50 -12.70
N GLY A 256 27.25 -4.34 -11.94
CA GLY A 256 25.85 -4.11 -11.62
C GLY A 256 24.89 -4.31 -12.80
N ASN A 257 25.29 -5.09 -13.81
CA ASN A 257 24.49 -5.27 -15.04
C ASN A 257 23.32 -6.23 -14.85
N GLU A 258 23.56 -7.37 -14.21
CA GLU A 258 22.56 -8.41 -14.03
C GLU A 258 22.84 -9.25 -12.79
N PRO A 259 21.82 -9.84 -12.16
CA PRO A 259 22.00 -10.75 -11.04
C PRO A 259 22.70 -12.02 -11.51
N ILE A 260 23.78 -12.41 -10.82
CA ILE A 260 24.56 -13.62 -11.10
C ILE A 260 24.58 -14.62 -9.94
N GLU A 261 24.24 -14.17 -8.73
CA GLU A 261 24.17 -15.00 -7.54
C GLU A 261 22.81 -14.86 -6.89
N ARG A 262 22.15 -15.96 -6.58
CA ARG A 262 20.85 -16.02 -5.91
C ARG A 262 19.85 -14.94 -6.43
N PRO A 263 19.50 -14.91 -7.70
CA PRO A 263 18.52 -13.97 -8.23
C PRO A 263 17.17 -14.18 -7.52
N VAL A 264 16.54 -13.08 -7.12
CA VAL A 264 15.22 -13.07 -6.49
C VAL A 264 14.19 -12.57 -7.49
N ARG A 265 13.07 -13.28 -7.62
CA ARG A 265 11.93 -12.89 -8.46
C ARG A 265 10.90 -12.11 -7.64
N PHE A 266 10.15 -11.23 -8.28
CA PHE A 266 9.03 -10.54 -7.64
C PHE A 266 8.04 -11.50 -6.96
N GLN A 267 7.76 -12.62 -7.58
CA GLN A 267 6.86 -13.62 -7.03
C GLN A 267 7.38 -14.26 -5.74
N GLU A 268 8.70 -14.40 -5.54
CA GLU A 268 9.27 -14.87 -4.27
C GLU A 268 9.07 -13.83 -3.16
N VAL A 269 9.16 -12.53 -3.48
CA VAL A 269 8.83 -11.45 -2.51
C VAL A 269 7.36 -11.49 -2.14
N PHE A 270 6.45 -11.62 -3.11
CA PHE A 270 5.02 -11.80 -2.84
C PHE A 270 4.76 -13.04 -2.00
N ALA A 271 5.39 -14.17 -2.35
CA ALA A 271 5.26 -15.40 -1.58
C ALA A 271 5.70 -15.22 -0.12
N THR A 272 6.79 -14.47 0.12
CA THR A 272 7.27 -14.14 1.46
C THR A 272 6.25 -13.30 2.23
N LEU A 273 5.70 -12.26 1.59
CA LEU A 273 4.68 -11.40 2.22
C LEU A 273 3.40 -12.18 2.55
N TYR A 274 2.94 -13.06 1.65
CA TYR A 274 1.77 -13.91 1.91
C TYR A 274 2.05 -14.93 3.02
N HIS A 275 3.24 -15.51 3.05
CA HIS A 275 3.67 -16.41 4.12
C HIS A 275 3.62 -15.70 5.49
N ASN A 276 4.16 -14.48 5.59
CA ASN A 276 4.14 -13.69 6.82
C ASN A 276 2.71 -13.34 7.27
N LEU A 277 1.77 -13.27 6.34
CA LEU A 277 0.35 -13.09 6.61
C LEU A 277 -0.37 -14.41 6.97
N GLY A 278 0.33 -15.54 7.04
CA GLY A 278 -0.26 -16.85 7.34
C GLY A 278 -1.08 -17.44 6.20
N ILE A 279 -0.87 -16.99 4.96
CA ILE A 279 -1.59 -17.51 3.79
C ILE A 279 -0.85 -18.74 3.25
N ASP A 280 -1.51 -19.87 3.22
CA ASP A 280 -0.97 -21.09 2.61
C ASP A 280 -1.04 -21.01 1.07
N LEU A 281 0.09 -20.77 0.44
CA LEU A 281 0.21 -20.62 -1.01
C LEU A 281 -0.07 -21.90 -1.81
N SER A 282 -0.04 -23.06 -1.15
CA SER A 282 -0.28 -24.34 -1.82
C SER A 282 -1.77 -24.58 -2.09
N SER A 283 -2.63 -23.97 -1.28
CA SER A 283 -4.08 -24.19 -1.31
C SER A 283 -4.88 -22.90 -1.57
N ALA A 284 -4.32 -21.72 -1.24
CA ALA A 284 -5.04 -20.47 -1.38
C ALA A 284 -5.25 -20.10 -2.85
N THR A 285 -6.51 -19.99 -3.23
CA THR A 285 -6.94 -19.52 -4.56
C THR A 285 -8.03 -18.49 -4.43
N VAL A 286 -8.20 -17.68 -5.46
CA VAL A 286 -9.33 -16.76 -5.62
C VAL A 286 -9.97 -17.00 -6.97
N GLU A 287 -11.28 -17.19 -6.98
CA GLU A 287 -12.04 -17.38 -8.21
C GLU A 287 -12.27 -16.07 -8.94
N ASP A 288 -12.20 -16.10 -10.26
CA ASP A 288 -12.65 -15.02 -11.13
C ASP A 288 -14.18 -15.06 -11.33
N ALA A 289 -14.70 -14.12 -12.11
CA ALA A 289 -16.15 -14.02 -12.38
C ALA A 289 -16.73 -15.24 -13.10
N SER A 290 -15.89 -16.11 -13.70
CA SER A 290 -16.31 -17.37 -14.34
C SER A 290 -16.20 -18.59 -13.41
N GLY A 291 -15.78 -18.39 -12.16
CA GLY A 291 -15.55 -19.46 -11.19
C GLY A 291 -14.20 -20.18 -11.37
N ARG A 292 -13.29 -19.63 -12.19
CA ARG A 292 -11.97 -20.22 -12.38
C ARG A 292 -11.04 -19.83 -11.23
N PRO A 293 -10.41 -20.80 -10.54
CA PRO A 293 -9.47 -20.50 -9.47
C PRO A 293 -8.14 -19.99 -10.02
N HIS A 294 -7.60 -18.96 -9.37
CA HIS A 294 -6.28 -18.38 -9.62
C HIS A 294 -5.42 -18.47 -8.36
N PHE A 295 -4.21 -18.97 -8.51
CA PHE A 295 -3.21 -18.96 -7.44
C PHE A 295 -2.63 -17.55 -7.25
N LEU A 296 -2.18 -17.25 -6.03
CA LEU A 296 -1.60 -15.95 -5.67
C LEU A 296 -0.22 -15.72 -6.30
N VAL A 297 0.51 -16.80 -6.52
CA VAL A 297 1.80 -16.86 -7.22
C VAL A 297 1.80 -18.09 -8.13
N ASP A 298 2.71 -18.15 -9.09
CA ASP A 298 2.83 -19.32 -9.95
C ASP A 298 3.16 -20.59 -9.17
N PRO A 299 2.66 -21.76 -9.60
CA PRO A 299 2.96 -23.02 -8.95
C PRO A 299 4.47 -23.27 -8.80
N GLY A 300 4.91 -23.65 -7.61
CA GLY A 300 6.31 -23.92 -7.30
C GLY A 300 7.12 -22.72 -6.80
N ILE A 301 6.57 -21.51 -6.84
CA ILE A 301 7.19 -20.34 -6.20
C ILE A 301 7.06 -20.50 -4.67
N LYS A 302 8.13 -20.22 -3.97
CA LYS A 302 8.24 -20.34 -2.52
C LYS A 302 8.67 -19.00 -1.91
N PRO A 303 8.38 -18.76 -0.63
CA PRO A 303 8.98 -17.65 0.12
C PRO A 303 10.51 -17.67 0.03
N ILE A 304 11.11 -16.50 0.16
CA ILE A 304 12.57 -16.36 0.23
C ILE A 304 13.07 -17.05 1.50
N ARG A 305 13.67 -18.21 1.32
CA ARG A 305 14.08 -19.08 2.42
C ARG A 305 14.97 -18.37 3.46
N GLU A 306 15.87 -17.53 2.99
CA GLU A 306 16.80 -16.77 3.81
C GLU A 306 16.07 -15.80 4.78
N LEU A 307 14.85 -15.39 4.45
CA LEU A 307 14.01 -14.50 5.26
C LEU A 307 13.11 -15.24 6.24
N VAL A 308 12.58 -16.41 5.86
CA VAL A 308 11.53 -17.09 6.64
C VAL A 308 12.05 -18.29 7.45
N GLY A 309 13.28 -18.70 7.26
CA GLY A 309 13.91 -19.82 7.98
C GLY A 309 13.83 -21.14 7.25
#